data_9e85b9936f5cba390338f55bd00a4630
#
_entry.id   9e85b9936f5cba390338f55bd00a4630
#
_cell.length_a   1.000
_cell.length_b   1.000
_cell.length_c   1.000
_cell.angle_alpha   90.00
_cell.angle_beta   90.00
_cell.angle_gamma   90.00
#
_symmetry.space_group_name_H-M   'P 1'
#
loop_
_entity.id
_entity.type
_entity.pdbx_description
1 polymer ?
#
loop_
_entity_poly.entity_id
_entity_poly.type
_entity_poly.pdbx_seq_one_letter_code
_entity_poly.pdbx_strand_id
1 'polypeptide(L)'
;LSKKINQKNIVIDIQGVIIVEFVFVFFITAFFIKILLSVTEYYSTIGKLDRISYSLVGIVRERTRLYNDNNELTQIQVNQIKQLADSMLVNSRSTETDLAIKIETIHFDHTESSAIEDRHIDNTKSFSFNTGVCEPKKPLSELTQLSSFSHAGRWIPLYQVTLCLPATPWYSALFNREGNITPIKSSSIAIER
;
A
#
# COMPACT_ATOMS: atom_id res chain seq x y z
N LEU A 1 -39.57 -40.43 -54.24
CA LEU A 1 -39.87 -40.00 -52.83
C LEU A 1 -39.01 -38.80 -52.49
N SER A 2 -39.51 -37.58 -52.78
CA SER A 2 -38.87 -36.32 -52.40
C SER A 2 -39.22 -35.99 -50.96
N LYS A 3 -38.24 -36.08 -50.07
CA LYS A 3 -38.38 -35.72 -48.65
C LYS A 3 -38.41 -34.18 -48.57
N LYS A 4 -39.62 -33.60 -48.44
CA LYS A 4 -39.79 -32.17 -48.14
C LYS A 4 -39.08 -31.89 -46.82
N ILE A 5 -37.87 -31.32 -46.87
CA ILE A 5 -37.17 -30.80 -45.69
C ILE A 5 -38.03 -29.65 -45.19
N ASN A 6 -38.50 -29.80 -43.93
CA ASN A 6 -39.40 -28.84 -43.31
C ASN A 6 -38.59 -27.58 -42.95
N GLN A 7 -38.58 -26.56 -43.83
CA GLN A 7 -37.85 -25.30 -43.68
C GLN A 7 -38.16 -24.58 -42.36
N LYS A 8 -39.31 -24.87 -41.74
CA LYS A 8 -39.74 -24.26 -40.48
C LYS A 8 -38.83 -24.65 -39.29
N ASN A 9 -38.28 -25.88 -39.30
CA ASN A 9 -37.41 -26.34 -38.21
C ASN A 9 -36.02 -25.73 -38.27
N ILE A 10 -35.52 -25.42 -39.47
CA ILE A 10 -34.19 -24.80 -39.65
C ILE A 10 -34.19 -23.34 -39.17
N VAL A 11 -35.27 -22.59 -39.40
CA VAL A 11 -35.38 -21.19 -38.95
C VAL A 11 -35.47 -21.08 -37.42
N ILE A 12 -36.13 -22.05 -36.76
CA ILE A 12 -36.21 -22.10 -35.28
C ILE A 12 -34.83 -22.44 -34.68
N ASP A 13 -34.08 -23.36 -35.27
CA ASP A 13 -32.72 -23.70 -34.84
C ASP A 13 -31.73 -22.52 -34.98
N ILE A 14 -31.83 -21.74 -36.07
CA ILE A 14 -30.98 -20.56 -36.28
C ILE A 14 -31.30 -19.47 -35.26
N GLN A 15 -32.55 -19.24 -34.91
CA GLN A 15 -32.92 -18.25 -33.87
C GLN A 15 -32.39 -18.66 -32.49
N GLY A 16 -32.39 -19.94 -32.15
CA GLY A 16 -31.83 -20.46 -30.92
C GLY A 16 -30.31 -20.24 -30.83
N VAL A 17 -29.59 -20.44 -31.92
CA VAL A 17 -28.12 -20.21 -31.97
C VAL A 17 -27.78 -18.74 -31.77
N ILE A 18 -28.49 -17.82 -32.40
CA ILE A 18 -28.27 -16.36 -32.27
C ILE A 18 -28.48 -15.91 -30.83
N ILE A 19 -29.51 -16.43 -30.14
CA ILE A 19 -29.76 -16.07 -28.72
C ILE A 19 -28.59 -16.53 -27.82
N VAL A 20 -28.11 -17.77 -28.04
CA VAL A 20 -27.01 -18.32 -27.26
C VAL A 20 -25.71 -17.51 -27.49
N GLU A 21 -25.41 -17.14 -28.74
CA GLU A 21 -24.26 -16.32 -29.08
C GLU A 21 -24.35 -14.94 -28.42
N PHE A 22 -25.51 -14.29 -28.47
CA PHE A 22 -25.72 -12.98 -27.82
C PHE A 22 -25.51 -13.06 -26.29
N VAL A 23 -26.10 -14.08 -25.66
CA VAL A 23 -25.95 -14.29 -24.21
C VAL A 23 -24.48 -14.50 -23.84
N PHE A 24 -23.73 -15.29 -24.64
CA PHE A 24 -22.33 -15.56 -24.40
C PHE A 24 -21.49 -14.26 -24.50
N VAL A 25 -21.70 -13.47 -25.55
CA VAL A 25 -21.02 -12.15 -25.73
C VAL A 25 -21.35 -11.22 -24.56
N PHE A 26 -22.60 -11.19 -24.11
CA PHE A 26 -23.02 -10.38 -22.98
C PHE A 26 -22.29 -10.78 -21.69
N PHE A 27 -22.19 -12.09 -21.39
CA PHE A 27 -21.46 -12.57 -20.20
C PHE A 27 -19.97 -12.24 -20.26
N ILE A 28 -19.32 -12.40 -21.42
CA ILE A 28 -17.91 -12.06 -21.60
C ILE A 28 -17.71 -10.55 -21.36
N THR A 29 -18.56 -9.72 -21.94
CA THR A 29 -18.49 -8.27 -21.78
C THR A 29 -18.67 -7.85 -20.32
N ALA A 30 -19.67 -8.39 -19.63
CA ALA A 30 -19.92 -8.14 -18.21
C ALA A 30 -18.74 -8.59 -17.34
N PHE A 31 -18.13 -9.72 -17.66
CA PHE A 31 -16.94 -10.22 -16.97
C PHE A 31 -15.73 -9.26 -17.12
N PHE A 32 -15.48 -8.76 -18.33
CA PHE A 32 -14.42 -7.77 -18.55
C PHE A 32 -14.66 -6.47 -17.79
N ILE A 33 -15.91 -5.97 -17.80
CA ILE A 33 -16.27 -4.76 -17.04
C ILE A 33 -16.00 -4.98 -15.55
N LYS A 34 -16.35 -6.14 -15.00
CA LYS A 34 -16.10 -6.45 -13.59
C LYS A 34 -14.61 -6.47 -13.26
N ILE A 35 -13.77 -7.02 -14.12
CA ILE A 35 -12.30 -7.00 -13.94
C ILE A 35 -11.79 -5.56 -13.93
N LEU A 36 -12.20 -4.72 -14.88
CA LEU A 36 -11.77 -3.32 -14.97
C LEU A 36 -12.14 -2.53 -13.71
N LEU A 37 -13.37 -2.69 -13.21
CA LEU A 37 -13.80 -2.05 -11.97
C LEU A 37 -12.95 -2.49 -10.77
N SER A 38 -12.68 -3.79 -10.64
CA SER A 38 -11.85 -4.31 -9.55
C SER A 38 -10.40 -3.79 -9.59
N VAL A 39 -9.81 -3.69 -10.77
CA VAL A 39 -8.48 -3.11 -10.96
C VAL A 39 -8.47 -1.64 -10.55
N THR A 40 -9.52 -0.90 -10.93
CA THR A 40 -9.64 0.52 -10.56
C THR A 40 -9.76 0.71 -9.05
N GLU A 41 -10.56 -0.10 -8.36
CA GLU A 41 -10.68 -0.09 -6.90
C GLU A 41 -9.35 -0.39 -6.21
N TYR A 42 -8.61 -1.38 -6.72
CA TYR A 42 -7.30 -1.74 -6.20
C TYR A 42 -6.30 -0.58 -6.29
N TYR A 43 -6.16 0.05 -7.45
CA TYR A 43 -5.25 1.19 -7.62
C TYR A 43 -5.72 2.44 -6.87
N SER A 44 -7.03 2.65 -6.74
CA SER A 44 -7.58 3.71 -5.90
C SER A 44 -7.19 3.52 -4.43
N THR A 45 -7.21 2.29 -3.93
CA THR A 45 -6.81 1.96 -2.55
C THR A 45 -5.33 2.21 -2.34
N ILE A 46 -4.46 1.82 -3.29
CA ILE A 46 -3.02 2.14 -3.24
C ILE A 46 -2.82 3.65 -3.14
N GLY A 47 -3.46 4.44 -4.01
CA GLY A 47 -3.32 5.89 -4.01
C GLY A 47 -3.79 6.55 -2.69
N LYS A 48 -4.80 5.97 -2.03
CA LYS A 48 -5.23 6.44 -0.69
C LYS A 48 -4.17 6.13 0.36
N LEU A 49 -3.65 4.90 0.39
CA LEU A 49 -2.60 4.51 1.33
C LEU A 49 -1.33 5.35 1.13
N ASP A 50 -0.96 5.66 -0.11
CA ASP A 50 0.19 6.53 -0.41
C ASP A 50 0.00 7.94 0.18
N ARG A 51 -1.18 8.51 0.03
CA ARG A 51 -1.48 9.82 0.63
C ARG A 51 -1.42 9.79 2.15
N ILE A 52 -2.00 8.75 2.76
CA ILE A 52 -2.03 8.61 4.22
C ILE A 52 -0.60 8.41 4.73
N SER A 53 0.19 7.51 4.14
CA SER A 53 1.58 7.25 4.56
C SER A 53 2.44 8.51 4.45
N TYR A 54 2.28 9.30 3.36
CA TYR A 54 2.98 10.57 3.19
C TYR A 54 2.59 11.61 4.24
N SER A 55 1.31 11.70 4.59
CA SER A 55 0.84 12.60 5.65
C SER A 55 1.38 12.22 7.01
N LEU A 56 1.37 10.90 7.31
CA LEU A 56 1.84 10.39 8.59
C LEU A 56 3.36 10.54 8.75
N VAL A 57 4.15 10.30 7.71
CA VAL A 57 5.59 10.51 7.79
C VAL A 57 5.94 11.98 8.02
N GLY A 58 5.13 12.89 7.48
CA GLY A 58 5.22 14.33 7.79
C GLY A 58 4.98 14.62 9.26
N ILE A 59 3.95 14.02 9.87
CA ILE A 59 3.65 14.16 11.30
C ILE A 59 4.79 13.59 12.16
N VAL A 60 5.30 12.41 11.82
CA VAL A 60 6.41 11.78 12.54
C VAL A 60 7.67 12.67 12.48
N ARG A 61 7.97 13.23 11.32
CA ARG A 61 9.12 14.12 11.11
C ARG A 61 9.04 15.43 11.91
N GLU A 62 7.87 16.09 11.90
CA GLU A 62 7.69 17.39 12.59
C GLU A 62 7.51 17.23 14.09
N ARG A 63 7.42 16.00 14.58
CA ARG A 63 7.19 15.70 15.98
C ARG A 63 8.30 16.21 16.90
N THR A 64 9.54 16.10 16.51
CA THR A 64 10.70 16.64 17.26
C THR A 64 10.53 18.11 17.57
N ARG A 65 9.93 18.86 16.64
CA ARG A 65 9.60 20.29 16.81
C ARG A 65 8.39 20.53 17.72
N LEU A 66 7.43 19.59 17.74
CA LEU A 66 6.18 19.73 18.51
C LEU A 66 6.34 19.33 19.98
N TYR A 67 7.26 18.42 20.29
CA TYR A 67 7.41 17.82 21.62
C TYR A 67 8.74 18.15 22.32
N ASN A 68 9.32 19.31 22.00
CA ASN A 68 10.47 19.90 22.72
C ASN A 68 11.67 18.96 22.83
N ASP A 69 12.24 18.55 21.70
CA ASP A 69 13.45 17.70 21.56
C ASP A 69 13.35 16.25 22.10
N ASN A 70 12.17 15.78 22.47
CA ASN A 70 12.01 14.38 22.83
C ASN A 70 11.88 13.53 21.56
N ASN A 71 13.03 13.06 21.05
CA ASN A 71 13.13 12.29 19.79
C ASN A 71 12.59 10.85 19.91
N GLU A 72 12.24 10.41 21.14
CA GLU A 72 11.79 9.05 21.36
C GLU A 72 10.30 8.89 21.02
N LEU A 73 10.03 8.12 19.97
CA LEU A 73 8.69 7.69 19.65
C LEU A 73 8.26 6.62 20.68
N THR A 74 7.12 6.77 21.30
CA THR A 74 6.58 5.77 22.22
C THR A 74 5.53 4.90 21.53
N GLN A 75 5.34 3.64 21.99
CA GLN A 75 4.31 2.76 21.44
C GLN A 75 2.90 3.36 21.55
N ILE A 76 2.62 4.15 22.60
CA ILE A 76 1.33 4.85 22.77
C ILE A 76 1.10 5.81 21.60
N GLN A 77 2.11 6.55 21.21
CA GLN A 77 2.01 7.51 20.10
C GLN A 77 1.90 6.82 18.76
N VAL A 78 2.55 5.68 18.57
CA VAL A 78 2.38 4.84 17.38
C VAL A 78 0.93 4.37 17.26
N ASN A 79 0.32 3.96 18.38
CA ASN A 79 -1.09 3.56 18.40
C ASN A 79 -2.02 4.75 18.07
N GLN A 80 -1.71 5.96 18.53
CA GLN A 80 -2.46 7.18 18.16
C GLN A 80 -2.33 7.50 16.67
N ILE A 81 -1.12 7.36 16.11
CA ILE A 81 -0.88 7.53 14.68
C ILE A 81 -1.65 6.47 13.88
N LYS A 82 -1.71 5.22 14.37
CA LYS A 82 -2.54 4.17 13.76
C LYS A 82 -4.02 4.55 13.76
N GLN A 83 -4.57 5.00 14.90
CA GLN A 83 -5.96 5.46 14.98
C GLN A 83 -6.25 6.60 14.01
N LEU A 84 -5.31 7.53 13.87
CA LEU A 84 -5.41 8.60 12.88
C LEU A 84 -5.46 8.02 11.44
N ALA A 85 -4.56 7.09 11.12
CA ALA A 85 -4.54 6.42 9.83
C ALA A 85 -5.84 5.68 9.53
N ASP A 86 -6.37 4.93 10.50
CA ASP A 86 -7.65 4.24 10.41
C ASP A 86 -8.80 5.24 10.12
N SER A 87 -8.84 6.36 10.85
CA SER A 87 -9.86 7.40 10.64
C SER A 87 -9.77 8.04 9.24
N MET A 88 -8.57 8.29 8.74
CA MET A 88 -8.35 8.81 7.38
C MET A 88 -8.77 7.79 6.31
N LEU A 89 -8.56 6.51 6.56
CA LEU A 89 -8.95 5.44 5.64
C LEU A 89 -10.48 5.27 5.61
N VAL A 90 -11.15 5.24 6.76
CA VAL A 90 -12.62 5.13 6.87
C VAL A 90 -13.30 6.33 6.21
N ASN A 91 -12.83 7.55 6.42
CA ASN A 91 -13.35 8.76 5.78
C ASN A 91 -13.23 8.72 4.25
N SER A 92 -12.31 7.91 3.72
CA SER A 92 -12.15 7.71 2.27
C SER A 92 -12.99 6.55 1.71
N ARG A 93 -14.03 6.09 2.43
CA ARG A 93 -14.97 5.01 2.05
C ARG A 93 -14.35 3.61 1.96
N SER A 94 -13.27 3.34 2.67
CA SER A 94 -12.78 1.98 2.84
C SER A 94 -13.50 1.33 4.01
N THR A 95 -14.02 0.13 3.83
CA THR A 95 -14.67 -0.67 4.89
C THR A 95 -13.67 -1.52 5.66
N GLU A 96 -12.44 -1.59 5.20
CA GLU A 96 -11.37 -2.37 5.80
C GLU A 96 -10.75 -1.59 6.97
N THR A 97 -10.80 -2.16 8.16
CA THR A 97 -10.34 -1.52 9.41
C THR A 97 -9.10 -2.15 10.02
N ASP A 98 -8.55 -3.19 9.40
CA ASP A 98 -7.38 -3.90 9.93
C ASP A 98 -6.07 -3.39 9.30
N LEU A 99 -5.84 -2.06 9.41
CA LEU A 99 -4.63 -1.42 8.94
C LEU A 99 -3.48 -1.74 9.90
N ALA A 100 -2.42 -2.36 9.39
CA ALA A 100 -1.16 -2.49 10.11
C ALA A 100 -0.21 -1.36 9.73
N ILE A 101 0.56 -0.87 10.71
CA ILE A 101 1.53 0.21 10.53
C ILE A 101 2.89 -0.18 11.08
N LYS A 102 3.95 0.18 10.34
CA LYS A 102 5.33 0.15 10.81
C LYS A 102 5.95 1.52 10.64
N ILE A 103 6.57 2.02 11.71
CA ILE A 103 7.29 3.29 11.73
C ILE A 103 8.74 3.01 12.07
N GLU A 104 9.64 3.42 11.19
CA GLU A 104 11.07 3.28 11.35
C GLU A 104 11.71 4.67 11.37
N THR A 105 12.63 4.89 12.31
CA THR A 105 13.42 6.10 12.41
C THR A 105 14.89 5.74 12.49
N ILE A 106 15.73 6.41 11.72
CA ILE A 106 17.17 6.24 11.74
C ILE A 106 17.83 7.58 12.01
N HIS A 107 18.62 7.60 13.07
CA HIS A 107 19.51 8.68 13.42
C HIS A 107 20.95 8.23 13.17
N PHE A 108 21.84 9.19 12.96
CA PHE A 108 23.25 8.92 12.71
C PHE A 108 24.10 9.49 13.83
N ASP A 109 25.25 8.85 14.08
CA ASP A 109 26.25 9.34 15.02
C ASP A 109 26.77 10.71 14.58
N HIS A 110 27.13 11.52 15.56
CA HIS A 110 27.74 12.82 15.26
C HIS A 110 29.10 12.59 14.63
N THR A 111 29.33 13.14 13.46
CA THR A 111 30.61 13.12 12.75
C THR A 111 30.82 14.45 12.06
N GLU A 112 32.04 14.94 12.05
CA GLU A 112 32.42 16.17 11.30
C GLU A 112 32.72 15.86 9.82
N SER A 113 32.76 14.58 9.47
CA SER A 113 33.10 14.12 8.13
C SER A 113 31.83 13.90 7.27
N SER A 114 31.87 14.41 6.05
CA SER A 114 30.86 14.15 5.03
C SER A 114 31.11 12.85 4.24
N ALA A 115 32.14 12.08 4.59
CA ALA A 115 32.44 10.82 3.92
C ALA A 115 31.37 9.77 4.25
N ILE A 116 30.96 9.02 3.22
CA ILE A 116 29.92 7.99 3.37
C ILE A 116 30.37 6.88 4.33
N GLU A 117 31.67 6.64 4.43
CA GLU A 117 32.28 5.64 5.29
C GLU A 117 32.11 5.98 6.79
N ASP A 118 32.00 7.25 7.14
CA ASP A 118 31.83 7.74 8.51
C ASP A 118 30.33 7.86 8.91
N ARG A 119 29.42 7.46 8.05
CA ARG A 119 28.00 7.48 8.31
C ARG A 119 27.59 6.23 9.08
N HIS A 120 27.65 6.29 10.41
CA HIS A 120 27.23 5.21 11.29
C HIS A 120 25.83 5.48 11.86
N ILE A 121 25.02 4.41 11.96
CA ILE A 121 23.68 4.48 12.54
C ILE A 121 23.79 4.52 14.06
N ASP A 122 23.21 5.55 14.69
CA ASP A 122 23.05 5.62 16.14
C ASP A 122 21.91 4.70 16.56
N ASN A 123 22.26 3.51 17.02
CA ASN A 123 21.29 2.50 17.47
C ASN A 123 20.54 2.91 18.75
N THR A 124 21.03 3.90 19.50
CA THR A 124 20.37 4.37 20.72
C THR A 124 19.20 5.31 20.42
N LYS A 125 19.24 6.00 19.28
CA LYS A 125 18.23 6.96 18.83
C LYS A 125 17.40 6.44 17.63
N SER A 126 17.75 5.26 17.12
CA SER A 126 17.04 4.64 16.00
C SER A 126 16.03 3.62 16.50
N PHE A 127 14.77 3.76 16.08
CA PHE A 127 13.67 2.94 16.58
C PHE A 127 12.87 2.35 15.43
N SER A 128 12.30 1.18 15.69
CA SER A 128 11.33 0.52 14.82
C SER A 128 10.14 0.07 15.64
N PHE A 129 8.97 0.60 15.33
CA PHE A 129 7.69 0.26 15.97
C PHE A 129 6.78 -0.40 14.97
N ASN A 130 6.12 -1.47 15.39
CA ASN A 130 5.18 -2.21 14.57
C ASN A 130 3.86 -2.42 15.30
N THR A 131 2.75 -2.17 14.62
CA THR A 131 1.41 -2.51 15.10
C THR A 131 0.71 -3.33 14.03
N GLY A 132 0.58 -4.64 14.28
CA GLY A 132 0.16 -5.63 13.30
C GLY A 132 1.33 -6.16 12.45
N VAL A 133 1.02 -7.02 11.48
CA VAL A 133 2.02 -7.61 10.59
C VAL A 133 2.22 -6.71 9.38
N CYS A 134 3.26 -5.89 9.41
CA CYS A 134 3.58 -4.97 8.33
C CYS A 134 5.09 -4.84 8.13
N GLU A 135 5.58 -5.25 6.98
CA GLU A 135 6.98 -5.11 6.61
C GLU A 135 7.12 -4.29 5.31
N PRO A 136 8.00 -3.28 5.30
CA PRO A 136 8.28 -2.49 4.11
C PRO A 136 8.92 -3.38 3.02
N LYS A 137 8.89 -2.91 1.78
CA LYS A 137 9.61 -3.57 0.67
C LYS A 137 11.12 -3.52 0.87
N LYS A 138 11.59 -2.42 1.47
CA LYS A 138 12.99 -2.22 1.87
C LYS A 138 12.99 -1.57 3.25
N PRO A 139 13.69 -2.15 4.23
CA PRO A 139 13.84 -1.55 5.55
C PRO A 139 14.64 -0.25 5.44
N LEU A 140 14.39 0.68 6.35
CA LEU A 140 15.04 1.99 6.32
C LEU A 140 16.56 1.90 6.45
N SER A 141 17.07 0.87 7.13
CA SER A 141 18.51 0.59 7.25
C SER A 141 19.24 0.37 5.92
N GLU A 142 18.54 -0.14 4.91
CA GLU A 142 19.08 -0.31 3.54
C GLU A 142 19.04 0.99 2.72
N LEU A 143 18.33 2.02 3.21
CA LEU A 143 18.08 3.26 2.49
C LEU A 143 18.86 4.45 3.05
N THR A 144 19.92 4.18 3.80
CA THR A 144 20.76 5.21 4.42
C THR A 144 21.37 6.19 3.40
N GLN A 145 21.53 5.76 2.12
CA GLN A 145 22.00 6.62 1.04
C GLN A 145 21.07 7.81 0.75
N LEU A 146 19.82 7.79 1.24
CA LEU A 146 18.89 8.91 1.10
C LEU A 146 19.21 10.06 2.07
N SER A 147 19.99 9.79 3.13
CA SER A 147 20.45 10.84 4.04
C SER A 147 21.52 11.69 3.36
N SER A 148 21.41 12.99 3.51
CA SER A 148 22.42 13.97 3.10
C SER A 148 23.16 14.54 4.30
N PHE A 149 24.39 14.97 4.08
CA PHE A 149 25.16 15.68 5.10
C PHE A 149 24.73 17.14 5.16
N SER A 150 24.39 17.62 6.35
CA SER A 150 23.92 18.99 6.57
C SER A 150 25.09 19.94 6.72
N HIS A 151 24.88 21.21 6.38
CA HIS A 151 25.82 22.30 6.70
C HIS A 151 26.08 22.48 8.22
N ALA A 152 25.24 21.91 9.06
CA ALA A 152 25.39 21.86 10.51
C ALA A 152 26.38 20.77 10.98
N GLY A 153 27.09 20.08 10.08
CA GLY A 153 28.06 19.04 10.43
C GLY A 153 27.44 17.75 10.94
N ARG A 154 26.28 17.37 10.44
CA ARG A 154 25.61 16.13 10.82
C ARG A 154 24.89 15.49 9.65
N TRP A 155 24.77 14.16 9.65
CA TRP A 155 23.89 13.40 8.77
C TRP A 155 22.44 13.62 9.17
N ILE A 156 21.58 13.84 8.17
CA ILE A 156 20.16 14.13 8.40
C ILE A 156 19.41 12.84 8.72
N PRO A 157 18.63 12.80 9.82
CA PRO A 157 17.79 11.65 10.17
C PRO A 157 16.77 11.30 9.10
N LEU A 158 16.44 10.02 9.03
CA LEU A 158 15.45 9.45 8.11
C LEU A 158 14.26 8.90 8.89
N TYR A 159 13.07 9.11 8.34
CA TYR A 159 11.81 8.60 8.88
C TYR A 159 11.08 7.83 7.79
N GLN A 160 10.59 6.64 8.11
CA GLN A 160 9.77 5.84 7.21
C GLN A 160 8.49 5.43 7.90
N VAL A 161 7.37 5.61 7.21
CA VAL A 161 6.06 5.08 7.62
C VAL A 161 5.59 4.12 6.54
N THR A 162 5.34 2.88 6.94
CA THR A 162 4.79 1.82 6.09
C THR A 162 3.40 1.45 6.58
N LEU A 163 2.45 1.44 5.67
CA LEU A 163 1.07 1.01 5.89
C LEU A 163 0.83 -0.28 5.11
N CYS A 164 0.20 -1.25 5.76
CA CYS A 164 -0.17 -2.52 5.17
C CYS A 164 -1.66 -2.77 5.39
N LEU A 165 -2.40 -2.96 4.29
CA LEU A 165 -3.81 -3.28 4.31
C LEU A 165 -4.01 -4.70 3.76
N PRO A 166 -4.62 -5.63 4.51
CA PRO A 166 -4.87 -6.99 4.06
C PRO A 166 -6.04 -7.05 3.07
N ALA A 167 -5.92 -6.33 1.96
CA ALA A 167 -6.94 -6.29 0.91
C ALA A 167 -6.46 -7.07 -0.32
N THR A 168 -7.17 -8.13 -0.65
CA THR A 168 -6.90 -8.91 -1.86
C THR A 168 -8.00 -8.69 -2.89
N PRO A 169 -7.64 -8.39 -4.14
CA PRO A 169 -8.63 -8.40 -5.22
C PRO A 169 -9.27 -9.79 -5.33
N TRP A 170 -10.58 -9.85 -5.57
CA TRP A 170 -11.31 -11.12 -5.71
C TRP A 170 -10.72 -12.05 -6.79
N TYR A 171 -10.13 -11.49 -7.83
CA TYR A 171 -9.51 -12.26 -8.91
C TYR A 171 -8.18 -12.90 -8.49
N SER A 172 -7.54 -12.45 -7.40
CA SER A 172 -6.32 -13.08 -6.89
C SER A 172 -6.55 -14.52 -6.43
N ALA A 173 -7.78 -14.81 -5.98
CA ALA A 173 -8.18 -16.17 -5.62
C ALA A 173 -8.19 -17.13 -6.83
N LEU A 174 -8.33 -16.61 -8.06
CA LEU A 174 -8.29 -17.41 -9.28
C LEU A 174 -6.88 -17.83 -9.68
N PHE A 175 -5.87 -17.06 -9.26
CA PHE A 175 -4.47 -17.26 -9.65
C PHE A 175 -3.57 -17.72 -8.49
N ASN A 176 -3.92 -17.40 -7.24
CA ASN A 176 -3.18 -17.83 -6.07
C ASN A 176 -3.74 -19.12 -5.48
N ARG A 177 -3.09 -20.23 -5.76
CA ARG A 177 -3.41 -21.56 -5.20
C ARG A 177 -3.11 -21.70 -3.70
N GLU A 178 -2.27 -20.85 -3.13
CA GLU A 178 -1.74 -21.01 -1.76
C GLU A 178 -2.39 -20.11 -0.70
N GLY A 179 -3.42 -19.34 -1.04
CA GLY A 179 -4.14 -18.52 -0.05
C GLY A 179 -3.29 -17.44 0.64
N ASN A 180 -2.08 -17.17 0.18
CA ASN A 180 -1.21 -16.12 0.71
C ASN A 180 -1.79 -14.76 0.34
N ILE A 181 -2.43 -14.12 1.32
CA ILE A 181 -2.92 -12.75 1.22
C ILE A 181 -1.70 -11.85 1.18
N THR A 182 -1.36 -11.32 0.00
CA THR A 182 -0.34 -10.27 -0.10
C THR A 182 -0.99 -8.93 0.24
N PRO A 183 -0.66 -8.31 1.38
CA PRO A 183 -1.26 -7.03 1.74
C PRO A 183 -0.85 -5.94 0.75
N ILE A 184 -1.75 -5.00 0.51
CA ILE A 184 -1.41 -3.76 -0.17
C ILE A 184 -0.49 -2.97 0.75
N LYS A 185 0.71 -2.64 0.25
CA LYS A 185 1.74 -1.94 1.03
C LYS A 185 2.02 -0.58 0.42
N SER A 186 2.06 0.43 1.26
CA SER A 186 2.55 1.77 0.92
C SER A 186 3.60 2.22 1.92
N SER A 187 4.71 2.75 1.45
CA SER A 187 5.79 3.26 2.29
C SER A 187 6.19 4.65 1.83
N SER A 188 6.24 5.58 2.77
CA SER A 188 6.72 6.95 2.53
C SER A 188 7.92 7.24 3.42
N ILE A 189 8.90 7.95 2.86
CA ILE A 189 10.14 8.32 3.54
C ILE A 189 10.23 9.84 3.58
N ALA A 190 10.63 10.37 4.72
CA ALA A 190 10.94 11.80 4.89
C ALA A 190 12.32 11.98 5.51
N ILE A 191 12.97 13.04 5.13
CA ILE A 191 14.19 13.55 5.75
C ILE A 191 13.85 14.71 6.69
N GLU A 192 14.61 14.87 7.77
CA GLU A 192 14.49 16.04 8.65
C GLU A 192 14.81 17.33 7.87
N ARG A 193 14.17 18.44 8.27
CA ARG A 193 14.43 19.78 7.69
C ARG A 193 15.28 20.62 8.59
#